data_568c51086992d15e6c88f61b6ddb1e48
#
_entry.id   568c51086992d15e6c88f61b6ddb1e48
#
_cell.length_a   1.000
_cell.length_b   1.000
_cell.length_c   1.000
_cell.angle_alpha   90.00
_cell.angle_beta   90.00
_cell.angle_gamma   90.00
#
_symmetry.space_group_name_H-M   'P 1'
#
loop_
_entity.id
_entity.type
_entity.pdbx_description
1 polymer ?
#
loop_
_entity_poly.entity_id
_entity_poly.type
_entity_poly.pdbx_seq_one_letter_code
_entity_poly.pdbx_strand_id
1 'polypeptide(L)'
;MADYSITFARSARKELESLDAFLVQRIFPRIEALAKDPRPRRCRKLRGEKNLWRIRVGDYRVIYAVHNDKHAVDIIAVRHRSKAYL
;
A
#
# COMPACT_ATOMS: atom_id res chain seq x y z
N MET A 1 -10.11 -19.75 2.71
CA MET A 1 -9.75 -18.78 3.72
C MET A 1 -10.11 -17.37 3.29
N ALA A 2 -10.55 -16.58 4.24
CA ALA A 2 -10.92 -15.22 3.92
C ALA A 2 -9.68 -14.37 3.65
N ASP A 3 -9.70 -13.59 2.58
CA ASP A 3 -8.66 -12.63 2.30
C ASP A 3 -8.83 -11.41 3.20
N TYR A 4 -7.75 -10.64 3.36
CA TYR A 4 -7.85 -9.35 4.00
C TYR A 4 -8.65 -8.40 3.10
N SER A 5 -9.48 -7.58 3.69
CA SER A 5 -10.16 -6.55 2.91
C SER A 5 -9.22 -5.37 2.70
N ILE A 6 -9.31 -4.74 1.53
CA ILE A 6 -8.47 -3.60 1.17
C ILE A 6 -9.30 -2.35 1.26
N THR A 7 -8.84 -1.39 2.05
CA THR A 7 -9.47 -0.07 2.14
C THR A 7 -8.44 0.99 1.76
N PHE A 8 -8.91 2.18 1.42
CA PHE A 8 -8.05 3.28 1.01
C PHE A 8 -8.35 4.51 1.85
N ALA A 9 -7.31 5.08 2.43
CA ALA A 9 -7.42 6.41 3.02
C ALA A 9 -7.69 7.41 1.90
N ARG A 10 -8.35 8.51 2.23
CA ARG A 10 -8.71 9.52 1.24
C ARG A 10 -7.47 10.04 0.48
N SER A 11 -6.39 10.28 1.19
CA SER A 11 -5.16 10.77 0.56
C SER A 11 -4.57 9.76 -0.42
N ALA A 12 -4.59 8.47 -0.05
CA ALA A 12 -4.09 7.43 -0.92
C ALA A 12 -4.92 7.31 -2.19
N ARG A 13 -6.24 7.41 -2.03
CA ARG A 13 -7.14 7.34 -3.16
C ARG A 13 -6.88 8.48 -4.14
N LYS A 14 -6.71 9.70 -3.61
CA LYS A 14 -6.42 10.85 -4.45
C LYS A 14 -5.08 10.72 -5.16
N GLU A 15 -4.08 10.23 -4.45
CA GLU A 15 -2.77 10.02 -5.04
C GLU A 15 -2.83 9.02 -6.19
N LEU A 16 -3.55 7.91 -5.97
CA LEU A 16 -3.67 6.89 -7.00
C LEU A 16 -4.45 7.41 -8.21
N GLU A 17 -5.51 8.17 -7.98
CA GLU A 17 -6.32 8.72 -9.06
C GLU A 17 -5.56 9.76 -9.87
N SER A 18 -4.54 10.39 -9.30
CA SER A 18 -3.74 11.38 -10.01
C SER A 18 -2.69 10.77 -10.93
N LEU A 19 -2.45 9.48 -10.83
CA LEU A 19 -1.47 8.79 -11.67
C LEU A 19 -2.07 8.46 -13.02
N ASP A 20 -1.19 8.34 -14.05
CA ASP A 20 -1.69 7.93 -15.35
C ASP A 20 -2.05 6.44 -15.32
N ALA A 21 -2.82 6.03 -16.33
CA ALA A 21 -3.35 4.66 -16.38
C ALA A 21 -2.26 3.60 -16.39
N PHE A 22 -1.13 3.89 -17.01
CA PHE A 22 -0.02 2.94 -17.08
C PHE A 22 0.51 2.63 -15.69
N LEU A 23 0.69 3.66 -14.85
CA LEU A 23 1.18 3.48 -13.49
C LEU A 23 0.15 2.77 -12.63
N VAL A 24 -1.11 3.12 -12.77
CA VAL A 24 -2.18 2.47 -12.02
C VAL A 24 -2.23 0.97 -12.33
N GLN A 25 -2.07 0.61 -13.60
CA GLN A 25 -2.06 -0.79 -14.01
C GLN A 25 -0.89 -1.57 -13.42
N ARG A 26 0.20 -0.90 -13.09
CA ARG A 26 1.33 -1.55 -12.45
C ARG A 26 1.18 -1.63 -10.94
N ILE A 27 0.63 -0.60 -10.34
CA ILE A 27 0.55 -0.47 -8.89
C ILE A 27 -0.64 -1.22 -8.30
N PHE A 28 -1.80 -1.10 -8.94
CA PHE A 28 -3.03 -1.63 -8.37
C PHE A 28 -3.01 -3.15 -8.13
N PRO A 29 -2.50 -3.97 -9.06
CA PRO A 29 -2.41 -5.42 -8.80
C PRO A 29 -1.53 -5.77 -7.61
N ARG A 30 -0.50 -4.96 -7.36
CA ARG A 30 0.37 -5.17 -6.20
C ARG A 30 -0.36 -4.84 -4.91
N ILE A 31 -1.24 -3.84 -4.94
CA ILE A 31 -2.09 -3.52 -3.80
C ILE A 31 -3.09 -4.66 -3.56
N GLU A 32 -3.72 -5.13 -4.62
CA GLU A 32 -4.68 -6.23 -4.49
C GLU A 32 -4.05 -7.50 -3.94
N ALA A 33 -2.80 -7.75 -4.29
CA ALA A 33 -2.08 -8.93 -3.79
C ALA A 33 -1.91 -8.90 -2.28
N LEU A 34 -1.95 -7.73 -1.66
CA LEU A 34 -1.86 -7.62 -0.20
C LEU A 34 -3.06 -8.23 0.50
N ALA A 35 -4.16 -8.43 -0.20
CA ALA A 35 -5.32 -9.09 0.37
C ALA A 35 -5.02 -10.54 0.75
N LYS A 36 -4.17 -11.20 -0.01
CA LYS A 36 -3.78 -12.59 0.25
C LYS A 36 -2.55 -12.69 1.12
N ASP A 37 -1.63 -11.74 0.97
CA ASP A 37 -0.39 -11.72 1.72
C ASP A 37 -0.04 -10.29 2.10
N PRO A 38 -0.51 -9.83 3.26
CA PRO A 38 -0.30 -8.42 3.65
C PRO A 38 1.15 -8.09 3.99
N ARG A 39 1.99 -9.09 4.19
CA ARG A 39 3.42 -8.85 4.44
C ARG A 39 4.25 -9.68 3.48
N PRO A 40 4.23 -9.32 2.18
CA PRO A 40 4.98 -10.06 1.20
C PRO A 40 6.48 -9.95 1.46
N ARG A 41 7.23 -10.84 0.85
CA ARG A 41 8.67 -10.96 1.09
C ARG A 41 9.44 -9.64 0.99
N ARG A 42 9.02 -8.76 0.09
CA ARG A 42 9.72 -7.50 -0.15
C ARG A 42 9.18 -6.30 0.60
N CYS A 43 8.17 -6.52 1.45
CA CYS A 43 7.67 -5.41 2.23
C CYS A 43 8.67 -5.03 3.31
N ARG A 44 8.60 -3.77 3.73
CA ARG A 44 9.44 -3.25 4.80
C ARG A 44 8.55 -2.55 5.83
N LYS A 45 8.86 -2.78 7.09
CA LYS A 45 8.18 -2.07 8.16
C LYS A 45 8.75 -0.67 8.27
N LEU A 46 7.89 0.32 8.43
CA LEU A 46 8.35 1.70 8.59
C LEU A 46 8.91 1.91 9.98
N ARG A 47 10.08 2.54 10.04
CA ARG A 47 10.75 2.81 11.29
C ARG A 47 9.94 3.82 12.10
N GLY A 48 9.81 3.55 13.40
CA GLY A 48 9.10 4.45 14.29
C GLY A 48 7.59 4.31 14.29
N GLU A 49 7.05 3.45 13.42
CA GLU A 49 5.61 3.24 13.34
C GLU A 49 5.30 1.80 13.68
N LYS A 50 4.31 1.58 14.52
CA LYS A 50 4.00 0.25 15.01
C LYS A 50 3.40 -0.66 13.95
N ASN A 51 2.64 -0.09 13.03
CA ASN A 51 1.82 -0.90 12.15
C ASN A 51 1.79 -0.39 10.72
N LEU A 52 2.84 0.27 10.29
CA LEU A 52 2.94 0.75 8.91
C LEU A 52 4.01 -0.01 8.16
N TRP A 53 3.67 -0.36 6.94
CA TRP A 53 4.52 -1.15 6.06
C TRP A 53 4.58 -0.47 4.70
N ARG A 54 5.55 -0.82 3.89
CA ARG A 54 5.62 -0.34 2.52
C ARG A 54 6.02 -1.44 1.56
N ILE A 55 5.53 -1.33 0.34
CA ILE A 55 6.04 -2.09 -0.79
C ILE A 55 6.49 -1.11 -1.86
N ARG A 56 7.44 -1.53 -2.67
CA ARG A 56 7.91 -0.75 -3.81
C ARG A 56 7.31 -1.29 -5.09
N VAL A 57 6.87 -0.39 -5.96
CA VAL A 57 6.41 -0.74 -7.29
C VAL A 57 7.07 0.25 -8.25
N GLY A 58 8.19 -0.15 -8.87
CA GLY A 58 8.99 0.76 -9.66
C GLY A 58 9.51 1.91 -8.79
N ASP A 59 9.26 3.13 -9.21
CA ASP A 59 9.67 4.33 -8.45
C ASP A 59 8.65 4.77 -7.42
N TYR A 60 7.59 3.98 -7.24
CA TYR A 60 6.54 4.34 -6.31
C TYR A 60 6.58 3.47 -5.07
N ARG A 61 6.08 4.01 -3.97
CA ARG A 61 5.94 3.31 -2.70
C ARG A 61 4.50 3.35 -2.26
N VAL A 62 4.01 2.19 -1.85
CA VAL A 62 2.67 2.06 -1.27
C VAL A 62 2.86 1.86 0.22
N ILE A 63 2.33 2.77 1.00
CA ILE A 63 2.38 2.71 2.46
C ILE A 63 1.04 2.25 2.97
N TYR A 64 1.04 1.27 3.87
CA TYR A 64 -0.21 0.68 4.32
C TYR A 64 -0.11 0.19 5.76
N ALA A 65 -1.26 0.06 6.39
CA ALA A 65 -1.39 -0.52 7.72
C ALA A 65 -2.05 -1.88 7.61
N VAL A 66 -1.64 -2.81 8.48
CA VAL A 66 -2.24 -4.14 8.53
C VAL A 66 -2.96 -4.29 9.87
N HIS A 67 -4.25 -4.51 9.82
CA HIS A 67 -5.08 -4.71 11.01
C HIS A 67 -5.46 -6.18 11.10
N ASN A 68 -4.68 -6.95 11.84
CA ASN A 68 -4.91 -8.40 11.95
C ASN A 68 -6.24 -8.72 12.61
N ASP A 69 -6.63 -7.95 13.60
CA ASP A 69 -7.87 -8.16 14.33
C ASP A 69 -9.10 -7.96 13.44
N LYS A 70 -9.01 -7.01 12.51
CA LYS A 70 -10.11 -6.71 11.59
C LYS A 70 -9.95 -7.41 10.25
N HIS A 71 -8.84 -8.09 10.07
CA HIS A 71 -8.50 -8.75 8.82
C HIS A 71 -8.56 -7.78 7.64
N ALA A 72 -7.91 -6.63 7.83
CA ALA A 72 -7.97 -5.52 6.86
C ALA A 72 -6.60 -4.93 6.60
N VAL A 73 -6.42 -4.46 5.36
CA VAL A 73 -5.25 -3.69 4.95
C VAL A 73 -5.75 -2.33 4.51
N ASP A 74 -5.22 -1.28 5.14
CA ASP A 74 -5.62 0.09 4.83
C ASP A 74 -4.48 0.79 4.10
N ILE A 75 -4.73 1.18 2.86
CA ILE A 75 -3.72 1.86 2.05
C ILE A 75 -3.68 3.33 2.44
N ILE A 76 -2.54 3.77 2.95
CA ILE A 76 -2.37 5.10 3.52
C ILE A 76 -1.85 6.10 2.49
N ALA A 77 -0.90 5.68 1.66
CA ALA A 77 -0.28 6.58 0.69
C ALA A 77 0.26 5.82 -0.51
N VAL A 78 0.23 6.47 -1.66
CA VAL A 78 0.83 5.97 -2.89
C VAL A 78 1.67 7.12 -3.44
N ARG A 79 2.99 7.06 -3.29
CA ARG A 79 3.85 8.20 -3.56
C ARG A 79 5.08 7.83 -4.36
N HIS A 80 5.52 8.78 -5.18
CA HIS A 80 6.81 8.65 -5.84
C HIS A 80 7.90 8.63 -4.77
N ARG A 81 8.98 7.90 -5.02
CA ARG A 81 10.06 7.72 -4.04
C ARG A 81 10.62 9.04 -3.52
N SER A 82 10.63 10.07 -4.37
CA SER A 82 11.15 11.39 -3.97
C SER A 82 10.28 12.09 -2.94
N LYS A 83 9.04 11.66 -2.76
CA LYS A 83 8.08 12.27 -1.83
C LYS A 83 7.65 11.33 -0.73
N ALA A 84 8.28 10.16 -0.62
CA ALA A 84 7.84 9.15 0.34
C ALA A 84 8.39 9.35 1.74
N TYR A 85 9.28 10.28 1.91
CA TYR A 85 9.85 10.57 3.23
C TYR A 85 9.04 11.62 3.93
N LEU A 86 8.50 11.27 5.05
CA LEU A 86 7.77 12.18 5.91
C LEU A 86 8.37 12.16 7.29
#